data_8c75d7b66f033f06ce5eebab1e403815
#
_entry.id   8c75d7b66f033f06ce5eebab1e403815
#
_cell.length_a   1.000
_cell.length_b   1.000
_cell.length_c   1.000
_cell.angle_alpha   90.00
_cell.angle_beta   90.00
_cell.angle_gamma   90.00
#
_symmetry.space_group_name_H-M   'P 1'
#
loop_
_entity.id
_entity.type
_entity.pdbx_description
1 polymer ?
#
loop_
_entity_poly.entity_id
_entity_poly.type
_entity_poly.pdbx_seq_one_letter_code
_entity_poly.pdbx_strand_id
1 'polypeptide(L)'
;MQLPLFPVDIYLLPNGICKLQIYEQRYIRLVKLATANHHGFGLCMKIDDNLCHFGTRVIITDFDPLPNGFMSITIQGTEMFLINNHWQDNDRLHIGDTSPVPNWHSKNITFIDQNISDNLKQLFQQHPDHASYYPDPKFDDITWVCQRWLEILPLEVNQKQWFMSRNDCSAALSFLHTVINTNSNLE
;
A
#
# COMPACT_ATOMS: atom_id res chain seq x y z
N MET A 1 2.91 12.00 -14.85
CA MET A 1 4.20 11.24 -14.89
C MET A 1 3.91 9.85 -15.43
N GLN A 2 4.80 9.33 -16.29
CA GLN A 2 4.65 7.94 -16.76
C GLN A 2 5.33 6.98 -15.80
N LEU A 3 4.60 5.93 -15.41
CA LEU A 3 5.08 4.88 -14.51
C LEU A 3 4.80 3.50 -15.11
N PRO A 4 5.75 2.54 -15.04
CA PRO A 4 5.40 1.14 -15.22
C PRO A 4 4.47 0.71 -14.08
N LEU A 5 3.40 -0.03 -14.40
CA LEU A 5 2.37 -0.42 -13.44
C LEU A 5 2.46 -1.93 -13.16
N PHE A 6 2.33 -2.27 -11.89
CA PHE A 6 2.24 -3.64 -11.41
C PHE A 6 0.81 -3.90 -10.89
N PRO A 7 -0.05 -4.52 -11.71
CA PRO A 7 -1.38 -4.92 -11.28
C PRO A 7 -1.31 -6.14 -10.36
N VAL A 8 -1.70 -5.95 -9.10
CA VAL A 8 -1.68 -7.02 -8.08
C VAL A 8 -2.75 -6.75 -7.04
N ASP A 9 -3.28 -7.80 -6.44
CA ASP A 9 -4.28 -7.68 -5.37
C ASP A 9 -3.60 -7.42 -4.00
N ILE A 10 -2.84 -6.35 -3.95
CA ILE A 10 -2.19 -5.83 -2.74
C ILE A 10 -2.61 -4.38 -2.55
N TYR A 11 -3.12 -4.08 -1.39
CA TYR A 11 -3.43 -2.72 -0.96
C TYR A 11 -2.29 -2.18 -0.11
N LEU A 12 -1.54 -1.25 -0.64
CA LEU A 12 -0.42 -0.61 0.03
C LEU A 12 -0.62 0.91 -0.02
N LEU A 13 -0.44 1.55 1.11
CA LEU A 13 -0.55 3.01 1.26
C LEU A 13 0.84 3.62 1.53
N PRO A 14 0.99 4.95 1.54
CA PRO A 14 2.27 5.58 1.85
C PRO A 14 2.87 5.06 3.17
N ASN A 15 4.19 4.86 3.17
CA ASN A 15 4.96 4.24 4.26
C ASN A 15 4.63 2.76 4.56
N GLY A 16 3.71 2.13 3.81
CA GLY A 16 3.48 0.69 3.87
C GLY A 16 4.64 -0.07 3.24
N ILE A 17 4.94 -1.26 3.77
CA ILE A 17 6.04 -2.11 3.30
C ILE A 17 5.50 -3.51 3.06
N CYS A 18 5.87 -4.11 1.94
CA CYS A 18 5.58 -5.52 1.67
C CYS A 18 6.63 -6.15 0.77
N LYS A 19 6.63 -7.49 0.70
CA LYS A 19 7.47 -8.27 -0.22
C LYS A 19 6.66 -8.73 -1.43
N LEU A 20 7.28 -8.65 -2.61
CA LEU A 20 6.74 -9.16 -3.87
C LEU A 20 7.67 -10.19 -4.45
N GLN A 21 7.10 -11.28 -4.98
CA GLN A 21 7.84 -12.26 -5.75
C GLN A 21 7.66 -11.97 -7.25
N ILE A 22 8.75 -11.89 -7.98
CA ILE A 22 8.78 -11.52 -9.39
C ILE A 22 9.09 -12.74 -10.23
N TYR A 23 8.10 -13.20 -11.00
CA TYR A 23 8.21 -14.41 -11.84
C TYR A 23 8.15 -14.11 -13.33
N GLU A 24 7.35 -13.13 -13.77
CA GLU A 24 7.11 -12.85 -15.17
C GLU A 24 8.17 -11.94 -15.76
N GLN A 25 8.58 -12.18 -17.02
CA GLN A 25 9.61 -11.39 -17.70
C GLN A 25 9.26 -9.89 -17.79
N ARG A 26 7.99 -9.56 -17.98
CA ARG A 26 7.53 -8.16 -17.99
C ARG A 26 7.78 -7.46 -16.65
N TYR A 27 7.65 -8.18 -15.54
CA TYR A 27 7.90 -7.61 -14.21
C TYR A 27 9.39 -7.58 -13.85
N ILE A 28 10.21 -8.46 -14.41
CA ILE A 28 11.68 -8.31 -14.37
C ILE A 28 12.09 -7.02 -15.09
N ARG A 29 11.48 -6.72 -16.25
CA ARG A 29 11.68 -5.43 -16.94
C ARG A 29 11.21 -4.25 -16.09
N LEU A 30 10.04 -4.34 -15.47
CA LEU A 30 9.51 -3.30 -14.55
C LEU A 30 10.53 -2.97 -13.46
N VAL A 31 11.07 -4.00 -12.79
CA VAL A 31 12.09 -3.83 -11.74
C VAL A 31 13.34 -3.13 -12.29
N LYS A 32 13.82 -3.52 -13.48
CA LYS A 32 14.96 -2.85 -14.14
C LYS A 32 14.68 -1.36 -14.43
N LEU A 33 13.50 -1.04 -14.93
CA LEU A 33 13.10 0.35 -15.19
C LEU A 33 12.99 1.15 -13.90
N ALA A 34 12.38 0.58 -12.86
CA ALA A 34 12.20 1.23 -11.56
C ALA A 34 13.53 1.56 -10.89
N THR A 35 14.52 0.65 -11.00
CA THR A 35 15.86 0.85 -10.44
C THR A 35 16.71 1.83 -11.25
N ALA A 36 16.68 1.74 -12.57
CA ALA A 36 17.50 2.59 -13.44
C ALA A 36 17.14 4.08 -13.33
N ASN A 37 15.86 4.38 -13.15
CA ASN A 37 15.36 5.76 -13.13
C ASN A 37 15.14 6.32 -11.73
N HIS A 38 15.32 5.52 -10.68
CA HIS A 38 15.05 5.86 -9.27
C HIS A 38 13.61 6.40 -9.02
N HIS A 39 12.68 6.17 -9.96
CA HIS A 39 11.30 6.64 -9.85
C HIS A 39 10.35 5.60 -9.23
N GLY A 40 10.84 4.35 -9.04
CA GLY A 40 9.97 3.26 -8.61
C GLY A 40 8.96 2.85 -9.68
N PHE A 41 7.83 2.31 -9.24
CA PHE A 41 6.73 1.88 -10.10
C PHE A 41 5.37 2.06 -9.41
N GLY A 42 4.31 1.95 -10.16
CA GLY A 42 2.95 2.04 -9.64
C GLY A 42 2.40 0.67 -9.25
N LEU A 43 2.04 0.49 -7.99
CA LEU A 43 1.26 -0.64 -7.51
C LEU A 43 -0.23 -0.30 -7.66
N CYS A 44 -1.01 -1.13 -8.33
CA CYS A 44 -2.43 -0.88 -8.55
C CYS A 44 -3.24 -2.18 -8.48
N MET A 45 -4.48 -2.09 -7.99
CA MET A 45 -5.42 -3.20 -7.95
C MET A 45 -6.20 -3.30 -9.27
N LYS A 46 -6.93 -4.39 -9.42
CA LYS A 46 -7.86 -4.60 -10.52
C LYS A 46 -9.25 -4.92 -9.98
N ILE A 47 -10.26 -4.53 -10.76
CA ILE A 47 -11.62 -5.04 -10.66
C ILE A 47 -11.89 -5.73 -11.99
N ASP A 48 -12.15 -7.02 -11.94
CA ASP A 48 -12.15 -7.88 -13.12
C ASP A 48 -10.81 -7.75 -13.86
N ASP A 49 -10.81 -7.38 -15.13
CA ASP A 49 -9.60 -7.14 -15.93
C ASP A 49 -9.19 -5.67 -16.04
N ASN A 50 -9.92 -4.76 -15.41
CA ASN A 50 -9.67 -3.33 -15.48
C ASN A 50 -8.81 -2.84 -14.31
N LEU A 51 -7.81 -1.99 -14.60
CA LEU A 51 -7.05 -1.33 -13.56
C LEU A 51 -7.94 -0.36 -12.78
N CYS A 52 -7.77 -0.35 -11.45
CA CYS A 52 -8.40 0.66 -10.61
C CYS A 52 -7.81 2.04 -10.87
N HIS A 53 -8.59 3.09 -10.56
CA HIS A 53 -8.19 4.47 -10.81
C HIS A 53 -7.04 4.93 -9.93
N PHE A 54 -7.01 4.51 -8.66
CA PHE A 54 -5.97 4.90 -7.71
C PHE A 54 -4.97 3.77 -7.52
N GLY A 55 -3.71 4.15 -7.35
CA GLY A 55 -2.61 3.28 -7.00
C GLY A 55 -1.62 3.97 -6.07
N THR A 56 -0.60 3.22 -5.66
CA THR A 56 0.49 3.74 -4.83
C THR A 56 1.81 3.60 -5.55
N ARG A 57 2.54 4.70 -5.69
CA ARG A 57 3.92 4.65 -6.16
C ARG A 57 4.78 4.02 -5.07
N VAL A 58 5.59 3.06 -5.47
CA VAL A 58 6.48 2.33 -4.56
C VAL A 58 7.92 2.42 -5.04
N ILE A 59 8.83 2.40 -4.08
CA ILE A 59 10.27 2.25 -4.32
C ILE A 59 10.70 0.86 -3.85
N ILE A 60 11.73 0.31 -4.49
CA ILE A 60 12.35 -0.94 -4.07
C ILE A 60 13.40 -0.61 -3.02
N THR A 61 13.29 -1.22 -1.84
CA THR A 61 14.19 -1.01 -0.71
C THR A 61 15.18 -2.16 -0.52
N ASP A 62 14.84 -3.36 -1.00
CA ASP A 62 15.70 -4.54 -0.88
C ASP A 62 15.42 -5.57 -1.98
N PHE A 63 16.40 -6.45 -2.23
CA PHE A 63 16.38 -7.53 -3.21
C PHE A 63 16.85 -8.84 -2.58
N ASP A 64 16.02 -9.88 -2.64
CA ASP A 64 16.37 -11.22 -2.19
C ASP A 64 16.36 -12.17 -3.41
N PRO A 65 17.51 -12.77 -3.79
CA PRO A 65 17.53 -13.82 -4.81
C PRO A 65 16.84 -15.08 -4.29
N LEU A 66 16.01 -15.69 -5.14
CA LEU A 66 15.36 -16.95 -4.83
C LEU A 66 16.11 -18.13 -5.47
N PRO A 67 16.07 -19.36 -4.87
CA PRO A 67 16.86 -20.53 -5.32
C PRO A 67 16.60 -20.95 -6.76
N ASN A 68 15.43 -20.64 -7.33
CA ASN A 68 15.00 -21.01 -8.68
C ASN A 68 15.31 -19.95 -9.75
N GLY A 69 16.17 -18.96 -9.43
CA GLY A 69 16.53 -17.87 -10.35
C GLY A 69 15.51 -16.74 -10.44
N PHE A 70 14.44 -16.81 -9.66
CA PHE A 70 13.49 -15.70 -9.46
C PHE A 70 14.01 -14.71 -8.42
N MET A 71 13.33 -13.60 -8.26
CA MET A 71 13.68 -12.60 -7.25
C MET A 71 12.48 -12.25 -6.38
N SER A 72 12.75 -11.94 -5.13
CA SER A 72 11.85 -11.24 -4.24
C SER A 72 12.36 -9.82 -4.07
N ILE A 73 11.45 -8.87 -4.03
CA ILE A 73 11.77 -7.46 -3.76
C ILE A 73 10.98 -7.00 -2.55
N THR A 74 11.60 -6.18 -1.70
CA THR A 74 10.90 -5.44 -0.68
C THR A 74 10.58 -4.05 -1.23
N ILE A 75 9.33 -3.64 -1.12
CA ILE A 75 8.85 -2.35 -1.61
C ILE A 75 8.26 -1.51 -0.48
N GLN A 76 8.38 -0.19 -0.62
CA GLN A 76 7.79 0.78 0.28
C GLN A 76 6.92 1.77 -0.51
N GLY A 77 5.70 2.00 -0.04
CA GLY A 77 4.80 3.03 -0.57
C GLY A 77 5.34 4.45 -0.29
N THR A 78 5.28 5.31 -1.29
CA THR A 78 5.75 6.71 -1.17
C THR A 78 4.63 7.72 -1.31
N GLU A 79 3.84 7.62 -2.37
CA GLU A 79 2.74 8.54 -2.63
C GLU A 79 1.60 7.84 -3.36
N MET A 80 0.39 8.30 -3.18
CA MET A 80 -0.76 7.87 -3.96
C MET A 80 -0.79 8.58 -5.32
N PHE A 81 -1.37 7.93 -6.32
CA PHE A 81 -1.58 8.53 -7.64
C PHE A 81 -2.92 8.14 -8.23
N LEU A 82 -3.39 8.96 -9.17
CA LEU A 82 -4.52 8.70 -10.05
C LEU A 82 -4.00 8.28 -11.43
N ILE A 83 -4.55 7.22 -12.00
CA ILE A 83 -4.29 6.80 -13.38
C ILE A 83 -5.19 7.61 -14.31
N ASN A 84 -4.60 8.51 -15.10
CA ASN A 84 -5.34 9.30 -16.12
C ASN A 84 -5.58 8.49 -17.38
N ASN A 85 -4.58 7.71 -17.78
CA ASN A 85 -4.62 6.82 -18.94
C ASN A 85 -3.61 5.69 -18.76
N HIS A 86 -3.81 4.56 -19.41
CA HIS A 86 -2.85 3.46 -19.43
C HIS A 86 -2.90 2.70 -20.73
N TRP A 87 -1.79 2.02 -21.04
CA TRP A 87 -1.65 1.12 -22.19
C TRP A 87 -0.75 -0.05 -21.84
N GLN A 88 -0.64 -1.01 -22.73
CA GLN A 88 0.33 -2.09 -22.62
C GLN A 88 1.40 -1.95 -23.68
N ASP A 89 2.65 -2.16 -23.29
CA ASP A 89 3.78 -2.31 -24.19
C ASP A 89 3.74 -3.68 -24.92
N ASN A 90 4.68 -3.90 -25.86
CA ASN A 90 4.77 -5.13 -26.66
C ASN A 90 4.91 -6.41 -25.81
N ASP A 91 5.52 -6.33 -24.62
CA ASP A 91 5.66 -7.41 -23.66
C ASP A 91 4.50 -7.51 -22.65
N ARG A 92 3.41 -6.75 -22.90
CA ARG A 92 2.23 -6.64 -22.04
C ARG A 92 2.51 -5.99 -20.65
N LEU A 93 3.61 -5.29 -20.51
CA LEU A 93 3.81 -4.44 -19.34
C LEU A 93 2.86 -3.26 -19.40
N HIS A 94 2.09 -3.04 -18.37
CA HIS A 94 1.25 -1.86 -18.26
C HIS A 94 2.09 -0.61 -17.96
N ILE A 95 1.82 0.44 -18.70
CA ILE A 95 2.38 1.78 -18.47
C ILE A 95 1.20 2.72 -18.20
N GLY A 96 1.29 3.52 -17.16
CA GLY A 96 0.28 4.50 -16.80
C GLY A 96 0.80 5.91 -16.93
N ASP A 97 -0.05 6.80 -17.49
CA ASP A 97 0.09 8.24 -17.30
C ASP A 97 -0.64 8.63 -16.01
N THR A 98 0.09 9.17 -15.04
CA THR A 98 -0.40 9.33 -13.68
C THR A 98 -0.26 10.75 -13.18
N SER A 99 -1.19 11.15 -12.30
CA SER A 99 -1.15 12.40 -11.54
C SER A 99 -0.99 12.09 -10.05
N PRO A 100 -0.15 12.82 -9.30
CA PRO A 100 -0.02 12.62 -7.87
C PRO A 100 -1.34 12.96 -7.16
N VAL A 101 -1.65 12.17 -6.14
CA VAL A 101 -2.71 12.45 -5.17
C VAL A 101 -2.04 12.84 -3.86
N PRO A 102 -2.40 13.96 -3.23
CA PRO A 102 -1.80 14.37 -1.97
C PRO A 102 -1.89 13.26 -0.91
N ASN A 103 -0.78 12.98 -0.26
CA ASN A 103 -0.78 12.08 0.89
C ASN A 103 -1.53 12.72 2.05
N TRP A 104 -2.16 11.88 2.86
CA TRP A 104 -2.76 12.35 4.09
C TRP A 104 -1.69 12.92 5.02
N HIS A 105 -1.97 14.09 5.60
CA HIS A 105 -1.04 14.72 6.53
C HIS A 105 -0.93 13.90 7.83
N SER A 106 0.30 13.84 8.36
CA SER A 106 0.57 13.28 9.69
C SER A 106 -0.23 14.03 10.75
N LYS A 107 -0.82 13.29 11.69
CA LYS A 107 -1.64 13.84 12.76
C LYS A 107 -1.39 13.07 14.05
N ASN A 108 -1.06 13.79 15.12
CA ASN A 108 -0.86 13.20 16.43
C ASN A 108 -2.12 12.48 16.91
N ILE A 109 -1.91 11.35 17.57
CA ILE A 109 -3.00 10.59 18.19
C ILE A 109 -3.64 11.39 19.32
N THR A 110 -4.96 11.26 19.45
CA THR A 110 -5.70 11.83 20.58
C THR A 110 -6.06 10.74 21.58
N PHE A 111 -6.49 11.14 22.78
CA PHE A 111 -6.93 10.19 23.81
C PHE A 111 -8.07 9.29 23.33
N ILE A 112 -8.99 9.81 22.50
CA ILE A 112 -10.13 9.06 21.97
C ILE A 112 -9.66 7.98 20.98
N ASP A 113 -8.55 8.24 20.26
CA ASP A 113 -8.03 7.37 19.21
C ASP A 113 -7.03 6.34 19.75
N GLN A 114 -6.65 6.44 21.04
CA GLN A 114 -5.61 5.60 21.65
C GLN A 114 -5.89 4.11 21.49
N ASN A 115 -7.14 3.69 21.66
CA ASN A 115 -7.56 2.31 21.51
C ASN A 115 -7.23 1.72 20.12
N ILE A 116 -7.38 2.53 19.05
CA ILE A 116 -7.09 2.10 17.67
C ILE A 116 -5.60 1.80 17.52
N SER A 117 -4.74 2.64 18.07
CA SER A 117 -3.29 2.45 18.06
C SER A 117 -2.86 1.26 18.91
N ASP A 118 -3.42 1.12 20.11
CA ASP A 118 -3.04 0.03 21.03
C ASP A 118 -3.43 -1.35 20.47
N ASN A 119 -4.57 -1.47 19.83
CA ASN A 119 -4.95 -2.69 19.11
C ASN A 119 -4.00 -3.00 17.94
N LEU A 120 -3.53 -1.99 17.21
CA LEU A 120 -2.53 -2.20 16.15
C LEU A 120 -1.18 -2.66 16.73
N LYS A 121 -0.74 -2.07 17.84
CA LYS A 121 0.47 -2.52 18.56
C LYS A 121 0.36 -3.97 18.99
N GLN A 122 -0.78 -4.36 19.54
CA GLN A 122 -1.03 -5.74 19.96
C GLN A 122 -0.98 -6.69 18.76
N LEU A 123 -1.57 -6.32 17.64
CA LEU A 123 -1.53 -7.10 16.40
C LEU A 123 -0.10 -7.27 15.89
N PHE A 124 0.73 -6.22 15.92
CA PHE A 124 2.14 -6.30 15.55
C PHE A 124 2.93 -7.22 16.47
N GLN A 125 2.65 -7.23 17.77
CA GLN A 125 3.26 -8.16 18.73
C GLN A 125 2.89 -9.62 18.45
N GLN A 126 1.67 -9.88 18.00
CA GLN A 126 1.20 -11.22 17.62
C GLN A 126 1.76 -11.69 16.27
N HIS A 127 2.20 -10.77 15.40
CA HIS A 127 2.73 -11.03 14.06
C HIS A 127 4.14 -10.44 13.89
N PRO A 128 5.17 -11.00 14.56
CA PRO A 128 6.52 -10.44 14.56
C PRO A 128 7.16 -10.37 13.16
N ASP A 129 6.83 -11.31 12.27
CA ASP A 129 7.32 -11.28 10.90
C ASP A 129 6.83 -10.04 10.14
N HIS A 130 5.54 -9.67 10.30
CA HIS A 130 5.00 -8.45 9.73
C HIS A 130 5.57 -7.21 10.43
N ALA A 131 5.68 -7.23 11.74
CA ALA A 131 6.24 -6.12 12.52
C ALA A 131 7.70 -5.83 12.14
N SER A 132 8.47 -6.84 11.74
CA SER A 132 9.87 -6.70 11.34
C SER A 132 10.09 -5.77 10.13
N TYR A 133 9.06 -5.55 9.30
CA TYR A 133 9.12 -4.57 8.21
C TYR A 133 9.15 -3.12 8.71
N TYR A 134 8.74 -2.88 9.95
CA TYR A 134 8.60 -1.55 10.55
C TYR A 134 9.52 -1.39 11.77
N PRO A 135 10.84 -1.13 11.57
CA PRO A 135 11.79 -1.00 12.69
C PRO A 135 11.51 0.24 13.56
N ASP A 136 10.84 1.24 13.00
CA ASP A 136 10.44 2.46 13.70
C ASP A 136 8.96 2.78 13.41
N PRO A 137 8.01 2.00 14.01
CA PRO A 137 6.59 2.15 13.75
C PRO A 137 6.03 3.42 14.38
N LYS A 138 5.19 4.16 13.66
CA LYS A 138 4.65 5.47 14.06
C LYS A 138 3.30 5.32 14.76
N PHE A 139 3.25 4.64 15.88
CA PHE A 139 2.00 4.42 16.64
C PHE A 139 1.44 5.68 17.29
N ASP A 140 2.18 6.77 17.31
CA ASP A 140 1.79 8.11 17.76
C ASP A 140 1.19 8.99 16.63
N ASP A 141 1.29 8.54 15.38
CA ASP A 141 0.68 9.17 14.21
C ASP A 141 -0.59 8.42 13.79
N ILE A 142 -1.76 9.04 14.06
CA ILE A 142 -3.05 8.38 13.74
C ILE A 142 -3.24 8.19 12.23
N THR A 143 -2.63 9.00 11.39
CA THR A 143 -2.66 8.83 9.94
C THR A 143 -1.94 7.54 9.53
N TRP A 144 -0.73 7.32 10.07
CA TRP A 144 0.02 6.08 9.84
C TRP A 144 -0.74 4.87 10.38
N VAL A 145 -1.31 4.97 11.58
CA VAL A 145 -2.11 3.91 12.21
C VAL A 145 -3.31 3.54 11.35
N CYS A 146 -4.07 4.53 10.85
CA CYS A 146 -5.20 4.30 9.96
C CYS A 146 -4.78 3.59 8.67
N GLN A 147 -3.68 4.03 8.05
CA GLN A 147 -3.18 3.41 6.82
C GLN A 147 -2.79 1.94 7.03
N ARG A 148 -2.09 1.62 8.12
CA ARG A 148 -1.72 0.21 8.42
C ARG A 148 -2.95 -0.66 8.68
N TRP A 149 -3.95 -0.14 9.39
CA TRP A 149 -5.21 -0.85 9.57
C TRP A 149 -5.93 -1.12 8.26
N LEU A 150 -6.05 -0.13 7.38
CA LEU A 150 -6.71 -0.31 6.10
C LEU A 150 -6.02 -1.35 5.21
N GLU A 151 -4.70 -1.49 5.31
CA GLU A 151 -3.93 -2.51 4.57
C GLU A 151 -4.20 -3.93 5.07
N ILE A 152 -4.44 -4.08 6.38
CA ILE A 152 -4.61 -5.38 7.05
C ILE A 152 -6.08 -5.86 6.95
N LEU A 153 -7.04 -4.94 7.02
CA LEU A 153 -8.45 -5.29 7.03
C LEU A 153 -8.90 -5.87 5.67
N PRO A 154 -9.79 -6.89 5.69
CA PRO A 154 -10.31 -7.54 4.49
C PRO A 154 -11.37 -6.67 3.79
N LEU A 155 -10.95 -5.51 3.30
CA LEU A 155 -11.80 -4.56 2.61
C LEU A 155 -12.00 -4.95 1.14
N GLU A 156 -13.19 -4.71 0.63
CA GLU A 156 -13.48 -4.81 -0.81
C GLU A 156 -12.69 -3.75 -1.61
N VAL A 157 -12.33 -4.07 -2.85
CA VAL A 157 -11.51 -3.18 -3.69
C VAL A 157 -12.16 -1.80 -3.85
N ASN A 158 -13.48 -1.72 -3.99
CA ASN A 158 -14.20 -0.45 -4.07
C ASN A 158 -14.06 0.39 -2.79
N GLN A 159 -14.07 -0.24 -1.61
CA GLN A 159 -13.83 0.45 -0.33
C GLN A 159 -12.39 0.97 -0.25
N LYS A 160 -11.41 0.16 -0.65
CA LYS A 160 -9.99 0.56 -0.72
C LYS A 160 -9.81 1.78 -1.62
N GLN A 161 -10.40 1.76 -2.83
CA GLN A 161 -10.36 2.87 -3.78
C GLN A 161 -11.07 4.12 -3.22
N TRP A 162 -12.17 3.95 -2.52
CA TRP A 162 -12.88 5.05 -1.87
C TRP A 162 -12.02 5.74 -0.81
N PHE A 163 -11.30 4.98 0.04
CA PHE A 163 -10.38 5.57 1.01
C PHE A 163 -9.24 6.34 0.32
N MET A 164 -8.64 5.78 -0.75
CA MET A 164 -7.58 6.45 -1.50
C MET A 164 -8.03 7.78 -2.13
N SER A 165 -9.32 7.94 -2.41
CA SER A 165 -9.89 9.19 -2.94
C SER A 165 -10.10 10.27 -1.88
N ARG A 166 -9.85 10.01 -0.59
CA ARG A 166 -10.03 11.00 0.49
C ARG A 166 -8.80 11.88 0.66
N ASN A 167 -9.02 13.09 1.13
CA ASN A 167 -7.96 14.09 1.30
C ASN A 167 -7.21 13.96 2.64
N ASP A 168 -7.78 13.21 3.58
CA ASP A 168 -7.23 12.96 4.92
C ASP A 168 -7.70 11.63 5.52
N CYS A 169 -7.22 11.30 6.72
CA CYS A 169 -7.54 10.06 7.42
C CYS A 169 -8.90 10.06 8.13
N SER A 170 -9.68 11.14 8.12
CA SER A 170 -10.89 11.26 8.97
C SER A 170 -11.94 10.20 8.66
N ALA A 171 -12.13 9.87 7.38
CA ALA A 171 -13.06 8.82 6.98
C ALA A 171 -12.59 7.42 7.42
N ALA A 172 -11.30 7.15 7.32
CA ALA A 172 -10.69 5.91 7.79
C ALA A 172 -10.80 5.79 9.32
N LEU A 173 -10.52 6.88 10.04
CA LEU A 173 -10.62 6.94 11.48
C LEU A 173 -12.05 6.66 11.97
N SER A 174 -13.06 7.29 11.37
CA SER A 174 -14.47 7.05 11.69
C SER A 174 -14.88 5.59 11.44
N PHE A 175 -14.42 5.01 10.35
CA PHE A 175 -14.64 3.61 10.02
C PHE A 175 -14.00 2.68 11.06
N LEU A 176 -12.74 2.94 11.44
CA LEU A 176 -12.02 2.13 12.42
C LEU A 176 -12.64 2.20 13.82
N HIS A 177 -13.12 3.36 14.25
CA HIS A 177 -13.90 3.47 15.49
C HIS A 177 -15.13 2.55 15.48
N THR A 178 -15.83 2.46 14.35
CA THR A 178 -16.98 1.57 14.23
C THR A 178 -16.56 0.11 14.31
N VAL A 179 -15.54 -0.31 13.55
CA VAL A 179 -15.10 -1.71 13.48
C VAL A 179 -14.52 -2.18 14.81
N ILE A 180 -13.63 -1.39 15.44
CA ILE A 180 -12.93 -1.78 16.66
C ILE A 180 -13.88 -1.79 17.87
N ASN A 181 -14.75 -0.79 18.00
CA ASN A 181 -15.72 -0.73 19.11
C ASN A 181 -16.80 -1.84 19.01
N THR A 182 -17.16 -2.27 17.81
CA THR A 182 -18.13 -3.38 17.63
C THR A 182 -17.53 -4.68 18.14
N ASN A 183 -16.23 -4.93 17.92
CA ASN A 183 -15.57 -6.15 18.38
C ASN A 183 -15.34 -6.16 19.91
N SER A 184 -15.18 -5.01 20.54
CA SER A 184 -15.00 -4.90 22.02
C SER A 184 -16.31 -5.20 22.79
N ASN A 185 -17.46 -5.22 22.14
CA ASN A 185 -18.77 -5.53 22.76
C ASN A 185 -19.18 -7.01 22.61
N LEU A 186 -18.33 -7.84 22.01
CA LEU A 186 -18.60 -9.29 21.80
C LEU A 186 -17.78 -10.21 22.73
N GLU A 187 -16.97 -9.66 23.63
CA GLU A 187 -16.31 -10.33 24.74
C GLU A 187 -17.03 -10.03 26.07
#